data_feb1007fb1cf8342b8b7b82d2b0da95b
#
_entry.id   feb1007fb1cf8342b8b7b82d2b0da95b
#
_cell.length_a   1.000
_cell.length_b   1.000
_cell.length_c   1.000
_cell.angle_alpha   90.00
_cell.angle_beta   90.00
_cell.angle_gamma   90.00
#
_symmetry.space_group_name_H-M   'P 1'
#
loop_
_entity.id
_entity.type
_entity.pdbx_description
1 polymer ?
#
loop_
_entity_poly.entity_id
_entity_poly.type
_entity_poly.pdbx_seq_one_letter_code
_entity_poly.pdbx_strand_id
1 'polypeptide(L)'
;MNKKVVALVSIIFLLSACSINFPSEISTILSSYSFLEESSSSIAKESLSKTEEELSSSTVDEELSMSFESLSSSETEPILESSSTSTIQSMPSLSSENSQESISFSSEPYVSSYSSSIVDSAFQWNIDTELRGVNFRNELKKLIDKERTRTTTYSNCLSVGAKAAAYPSKTSLKFVPFYHGTTTTTSTSECNREHTWPDSRGSGKSGPGADPFIIRPTLTSDNSSRGNYFYGTAGKSGSEWDPASLGYEPSRGEAARIILYAATAYYDYGFSLSNNPYDATSLKTMGTLKYLIQWNRKYAPTEIEIQINEYLYSQGYGRNPFVDNPEYAEYIWNENGLVGTSGSGDENLPKYDLVDAIDDIDGMKLAIVSKDSGGNAQGLTTSTKSASLPWYFVGVVCTLSDDHKYMSTSYEALAFFDFREEQDGTFTIKNGNNYLYNYIDGTHYSIGLGNTPINNGSIYWYITPKSNGSFIFFGERGVYLEFYNGSFCGYSREPSEGIYLYK
;
A
#
# COMPACT_ATOMS: atom_id res chain seq x y z
N MET A 1 -26.02 -14.07 -9.73
CA MET A 1 -25.04 -15.14 -10.04
C MET A 1 -24.04 -14.64 -11.09
N ASN A 2 -22.75 -14.77 -10.84
CA ASN A 2 -21.69 -14.14 -11.64
C ASN A 2 -21.57 -14.88 -13.00
N LYS A 3 -21.59 -14.17 -14.14
CA LYS A 3 -21.53 -14.76 -15.51
C LYS A 3 -20.36 -15.72 -15.72
N LYS A 4 -19.27 -15.56 -14.97
CA LYS A 4 -18.11 -16.48 -15.00
C LYS A 4 -18.39 -17.84 -14.33
N VAL A 5 -19.27 -17.89 -13.32
CA VAL A 5 -19.67 -19.13 -12.65
C VAL A 5 -20.59 -19.95 -13.55
N VAL A 6 -21.50 -19.29 -14.28
CA VAL A 6 -22.41 -19.94 -15.23
C VAL A 6 -21.63 -20.55 -16.39
N ALA A 7 -20.60 -19.88 -16.91
CA ALA A 7 -19.75 -20.42 -17.96
C ALA A 7 -18.93 -21.66 -17.51
N LEU A 8 -18.44 -21.66 -16.27
CA LEU A 8 -17.67 -22.78 -15.73
C LEU A 8 -18.55 -24.02 -15.52
N VAL A 9 -19.77 -23.85 -15.03
CA VAL A 9 -20.75 -24.92 -14.83
C VAL A 9 -21.16 -25.51 -16.19
N SER A 10 -21.36 -24.69 -17.23
CA SER A 10 -21.71 -25.15 -18.58
C SER A 10 -20.57 -25.96 -19.24
N ILE A 11 -19.31 -25.62 -18.99
CA ILE A 11 -18.15 -26.37 -19.50
C ILE A 11 -18.03 -27.73 -18.79
N ILE A 12 -18.32 -27.79 -17.49
CA ILE A 12 -18.27 -29.05 -16.71
C ILE A 12 -19.39 -30.00 -17.17
N PHE A 13 -20.59 -29.49 -17.49
CA PHE A 13 -21.67 -30.31 -18.04
C PHE A 13 -21.39 -30.86 -19.45
N LEU A 14 -20.69 -30.09 -20.28
CA LEU A 14 -20.26 -30.54 -21.60
C LEU A 14 -19.16 -31.63 -21.54
N LEU A 15 -18.33 -31.59 -20.50
CA LEU A 15 -17.28 -32.60 -20.29
C LEU A 15 -17.80 -33.90 -19.66
N SER A 16 -18.89 -33.86 -18.89
CA SER A 16 -19.51 -35.07 -18.31
C SER A 16 -20.27 -35.93 -19.35
N ALA A 17 -20.60 -35.37 -20.50
CA ALA A 17 -21.21 -36.10 -21.62
C ALA A 17 -20.19 -36.97 -22.43
N CYS A 18 -18.90 -36.82 -22.16
CA CYS A 18 -17.82 -37.60 -22.79
C CYS A 18 -17.20 -38.56 -21.77
N SER A 19 -17.84 -39.63 -21.37
CA SER A 19 -17.36 -40.82 -20.61
C SER A 19 -15.92 -40.75 -20.05
N ILE A 20 -15.54 -39.69 -19.36
CA ILE A 20 -14.24 -39.56 -18.73
C ILE A 20 -14.38 -39.92 -17.25
N ASN A 21 -13.67 -40.94 -16.78
CA ASN A 21 -13.63 -41.31 -15.36
C ASN A 21 -12.79 -40.30 -14.57
N PHE A 22 -13.42 -39.56 -13.67
CA PHE A 22 -12.75 -38.68 -12.74
C PHE A 22 -12.31 -39.40 -11.46
N PRO A 23 -11.20 -38.98 -10.81
CA PRO A 23 -10.82 -39.46 -9.49
C PRO A 23 -11.91 -39.23 -8.45
N SER A 24 -12.01 -40.13 -7.46
CA SER A 24 -13.07 -40.17 -6.44
C SER A 24 -13.25 -38.88 -5.64
N GLU A 25 -12.20 -38.06 -5.49
CA GLU A 25 -12.21 -36.79 -4.79
C GLU A 25 -13.01 -35.70 -5.52
N ILE A 26 -13.02 -35.70 -6.86
CA ILE A 26 -13.78 -34.75 -7.68
C ILE A 26 -15.26 -35.11 -7.69
N SER A 27 -15.58 -36.38 -7.62
CA SER A 27 -16.95 -36.89 -7.53
C SER A 27 -17.65 -36.47 -6.24
N THR A 28 -16.93 -36.36 -5.12
CA THR A 28 -17.45 -35.92 -3.81
C THR A 28 -17.71 -34.42 -3.79
N ILE A 29 -16.88 -33.63 -4.46
CA ILE A 29 -17.09 -32.19 -4.60
C ILE A 29 -18.31 -31.87 -5.46
N LEU A 30 -18.51 -32.62 -6.55
CA LEU A 30 -19.67 -32.44 -7.44
C LEU A 30 -20.98 -32.81 -6.75
N SER A 31 -21.01 -33.81 -5.89
CA SER A 31 -22.22 -34.19 -5.12
C SER A 31 -22.59 -33.16 -4.04
N SER A 32 -21.61 -32.47 -3.45
CA SER A 32 -21.87 -31.41 -2.48
C SER A 32 -22.39 -30.10 -3.14
N TYR A 33 -22.03 -29.84 -4.39
CA TYR A 33 -22.56 -28.70 -5.14
C TYR A 33 -24.01 -28.91 -5.62
N SER A 34 -24.41 -30.13 -6.00
CA SER A 34 -25.81 -30.43 -6.37
C SER A 34 -26.76 -30.27 -5.17
N PHE A 35 -26.30 -30.59 -3.95
CA PHE A 35 -27.09 -30.41 -2.73
C PHE A 35 -27.29 -28.94 -2.34
N LEU A 36 -26.33 -28.06 -2.68
CA LEU A 36 -26.46 -26.61 -2.45
C LEU A 36 -27.37 -25.92 -3.48
N GLU A 37 -27.53 -26.49 -4.68
CA GLU A 37 -28.42 -25.96 -5.71
C GLU A 37 -29.91 -26.29 -5.44
N GLU A 38 -30.20 -27.47 -4.89
CA GLU A 38 -31.57 -27.83 -4.44
C GLU A 38 -32.01 -27.01 -3.25
N SER A 39 -31.11 -26.70 -2.30
CA SER A 39 -31.44 -25.85 -1.15
C SER A 39 -31.61 -24.36 -1.50
N SER A 40 -30.88 -23.85 -2.49
CA SER A 40 -31.03 -22.45 -2.95
C SER A 40 -32.26 -22.25 -3.84
N SER A 41 -32.71 -23.28 -4.59
CA SER A 41 -33.94 -23.22 -5.40
C SER A 41 -35.21 -23.26 -4.54
N SER A 42 -35.19 -23.91 -3.38
CA SER A 42 -36.35 -23.95 -2.46
C SER A 42 -36.50 -22.60 -1.72
N ILE A 43 -35.40 -21.94 -1.33
CA ILE A 43 -35.43 -20.61 -0.70
C ILE A 43 -35.90 -19.53 -1.70
N ALA A 44 -35.51 -19.62 -2.97
CA ALA A 44 -35.96 -18.70 -4.01
C ALA A 44 -37.45 -18.85 -4.35
N LYS A 45 -38.01 -20.05 -4.26
CA LYS A 45 -39.48 -20.28 -4.49
C LYS A 45 -40.33 -19.80 -3.31
N GLU A 46 -39.80 -19.86 -2.07
CA GLU A 46 -40.50 -19.38 -0.90
C GLU A 46 -40.49 -17.84 -0.77
N SER A 47 -39.49 -17.16 -1.32
CA SER A 47 -39.44 -15.69 -1.40
C SER A 47 -40.32 -15.13 -2.55
N LEU A 48 -40.51 -15.84 -3.67
CA LEU A 48 -41.42 -15.41 -4.74
C LEU A 48 -42.91 -15.57 -4.38
N SER A 49 -43.29 -16.59 -3.58
CA SER A 49 -44.69 -16.75 -3.17
C SER A 49 -45.14 -15.70 -2.14
N LYS A 50 -44.22 -15.11 -1.37
CA LYS A 50 -44.56 -14.02 -0.43
C LYS A 50 -44.65 -12.65 -1.08
N THR A 51 -44.05 -12.45 -2.25
CA THR A 51 -44.15 -11.19 -3.02
C THR A 51 -45.38 -11.11 -3.91
N GLU A 52 -46.01 -12.24 -4.27
CA GLU A 52 -47.25 -12.24 -5.07
C GLU A 52 -48.48 -12.01 -4.20
N GLU A 53 -48.46 -12.28 -2.88
CA GLU A 53 -49.60 -11.99 -1.98
C GLU A 53 -49.66 -10.52 -1.54
N GLU A 54 -48.59 -9.75 -1.59
CA GLU A 54 -48.57 -8.32 -1.23
C GLU A 54 -48.88 -7.36 -2.39
N LEU A 55 -48.95 -7.84 -3.66
CA LEU A 55 -49.21 -7.01 -4.84
C LEU A 55 -50.69 -7.04 -5.33
N SER A 56 -51.60 -7.71 -4.62
CA SER A 56 -53.02 -7.81 -5.03
C SER A 56 -53.96 -6.80 -4.35
N SER A 57 -53.45 -5.82 -3.62
CA SER A 57 -54.32 -4.83 -2.93
C SER A 57 -53.79 -3.40 -3.03
N SER A 58 -53.75 -2.83 -4.23
CA SER A 58 -53.93 -1.37 -4.42
C SER A 58 -54.12 -1.10 -5.90
N THR A 59 -55.35 -0.87 -6.27
CA THR A 59 -55.79 -0.24 -7.51
C THR A 59 -55.77 1.27 -7.34
N VAL A 60 -55.54 1.94 -8.49
CA VAL A 60 -56.14 3.18 -9.00
C VAL A 60 -55.11 4.21 -9.50
N ASP A 61 -55.12 4.34 -10.83
CA ASP A 61 -55.14 5.49 -11.76
C ASP A 61 -54.10 6.64 -11.54
N GLU A 62 -53.46 7.15 -12.52
CA GLU A 62 -53.76 7.74 -13.83
C GLU A 62 -52.46 8.14 -14.58
N GLU A 63 -52.45 7.88 -15.85
CA GLU A 63 -51.96 8.56 -17.04
C GLU A 63 -51.05 9.82 -16.91
N LEU A 64 -49.96 9.88 -17.67
CA LEU A 64 -49.80 10.65 -18.90
C LEU A 64 -48.35 10.62 -19.45
N SER A 65 -48.26 10.11 -20.56
CA SER A 65 -47.56 10.18 -21.83
C SER A 65 -46.60 11.36 -22.12
N MET A 66 -45.49 10.97 -22.81
CA MET A 66 -44.81 11.62 -23.95
C MET A 66 -43.99 12.91 -23.67
N SER A 67 -42.89 13.19 -24.32
CA SER A 67 -42.26 12.76 -25.57
C SER A 67 -40.82 13.22 -25.67
N PHE A 68 -40.03 12.51 -26.48
CA PHE A 68 -38.73 12.92 -27.04
C PHE A 68 -38.88 14.16 -27.92
N GLU A 69 -37.88 15.09 -27.89
CA GLU A 69 -37.34 15.69 -29.11
C GLU A 69 -35.99 16.40 -28.84
N SER A 70 -35.05 16.06 -29.70
CA SER A 70 -33.80 16.71 -29.98
C SER A 70 -34.03 17.99 -30.78
N LEU A 71 -33.20 19.02 -30.65
CA LEU A 71 -32.64 19.78 -31.75
C LEU A 71 -31.56 20.78 -31.35
N SER A 72 -30.62 20.87 -32.22
CA SER A 72 -29.40 21.67 -32.26
C SER A 72 -29.64 23.15 -32.66
N SER A 73 -28.59 23.94 -32.46
CA SER A 73 -28.04 25.06 -33.24
C SER A 73 -28.19 26.48 -32.71
N SER A 74 -27.03 27.03 -32.44
CA SER A 74 -26.37 28.28 -32.92
C SER A 74 -27.08 29.65 -32.78
N GLU A 75 -26.23 30.57 -32.42
CA GLU A 75 -26.04 31.95 -32.88
C GLU A 75 -26.24 33.14 -31.93
N THR A 76 -25.11 33.81 -31.72
CA THR A 76 -24.81 35.26 -31.74
C THR A 76 -25.41 36.24 -30.71
N GLU A 77 -24.45 36.97 -30.17
CA GLU A 77 -24.56 38.24 -29.44
C GLU A 77 -25.32 39.34 -30.18
N PRO A 78 -25.73 40.48 -29.49
CA PRO A 78 -24.80 41.59 -29.39
C PRO A 78 -24.88 42.50 -28.12
N ILE A 79 -23.77 43.10 -27.92
CA ILE A 79 -23.34 44.28 -27.18
C ILE A 79 -24.40 45.37 -26.93
N LEU A 80 -24.44 45.94 -25.71
CA LEU A 80 -24.78 47.36 -25.48
C LEU A 80 -24.01 47.91 -24.26
N GLU A 81 -23.23 48.93 -24.55
CA GLU A 81 -22.49 49.79 -23.62
C GLU A 81 -23.46 50.65 -22.79
N SER A 82 -23.07 50.93 -21.55
CA SER A 82 -23.33 52.26 -20.96
C SER A 82 -22.28 52.61 -19.88
N SER A 83 -21.63 53.70 -20.14
CA SER A 83 -20.63 54.41 -19.37
C SER A 83 -21.18 55.00 -18.09
N SER A 84 -20.39 54.96 -16.99
CA SER A 84 -20.31 56.05 -16.04
C SER A 84 -18.96 56.06 -15.31
N THR A 85 -18.30 57.20 -15.50
CA THR A 85 -17.07 57.65 -14.95
C THR A 85 -17.15 57.96 -13.44
N SER A 86 -16.19 57.53 -12.62
CA SER A 86 -15.73 58.35 -11.48
C SER A 86 -14.35 57.89 -10.98
N THR A 87 -13.42 58.79 -11.18
CA THR A 87 -12.32 59.31 -10.35
C THR A 87 -11.35 58.30 -9.69
N ILE A 88 -10.16 58.35 -10.23
CA ILE A 88 -8.90 57.79 -9.76
C ILE A 88 -8.44 58.45 -8.48
N GLN A 89 -8.18 57.67 -7.44
CA GLN A 89 -7.17 58.03 -6.44
C GLN A 89 -6.13 56.91 -6.35
N SER A 90 -4.92 57.31 -6.63
CA SER A 90 -3.69 56.55 -6.62
C SER A 90 -3.30 56.13 -5.20
N MET A 91 -3.05 54.84 -4.98
CA MET A 91 -2.24 54.33 -3.89
C MET A 91 -1.10 53.45 -4.42
N PRO A 92 0.05 53.35 -3.73
CA PRO A 92 1.30 52.96 -4.33
C PRO A 92 1.43 51.45 -4.49
N SER A 93 2.13 51.06 -5.55
CA SER A 93 2.57 49.71 -5.88
C SER A 93 3.38 49.08 -4.75
N LEU A 94 2.85 48.04 -4.14
CA LEU A 94 3.62 47.07 -3.39
C LEU A 94 4.05 45.95 -4.35
N SER A 95 5.35 45.89 -4.60
CA SER A 95 6.01 44.80 -5.31
C SER A 95 5.72 43.45 -4.62
N SER A 96 5.12 42.53 -5.35
CA SER A 96 4.99 41.13 -4.95
C SER A 96 6.37 40.49 -5.02
N GLU A 97 7.07 40.42 -3.90
CA GLU A 97 8.15 39.45 -3.73
C GLU A 97 7.53 38.06 -3.47
N ASN A 98 7.62 37.25 -4.49
CA ASN A 98 7.27 35.85 -4.43
C ASN A 98 8.43 35.13 -3.74
N SER A 99 8.48 35.14 -2.41
CA SER A 99 9.40 34.31 -1.63
C SER A 99 8.88 32.88 -1.63
N GLN A 100 9.34 32.09 -2.60
CA GLN A 100 9.42 30.64 -2.43
C GLN A 100 10.39 30.38 -1.28
N GLU A 101 9.88 30.15 -0.08
CA GLU A 101 10.65 29.52 0.99
C GLU A 101 10.97 28.09 0.56
N SER A 102 12.15 27.91 -0.04
CA SER A 102 12.79 26.62 -0.13
C SER A 102 13.22 26.22 1.28
N ILE A 103 12.46 25.37 1.94
CA ILE A 103 12.84 24.76 3.21
C ILE A 103 14.00 23.80 2.90
N SER A 104 15.23 24.30 3.06
CA SER A 104 16.42 23.45 3.05
C SER A 104 16.50 22.72 4.40
N PHE A 105 16.21 21.43 4.40
CA PHE A 105 16.46 20.58 5.56
C PHE A 105 17.96 20.30 5.66
N SER A 106 18.61 20.76 6.75
CA SER A 106 19.96 20.36 7.09
C SER A 106 19.95 18.90 7.53
N SER A 107 20.89 18.12 7.04
CA SER A 107 21.13 16.73 7.41
C SER A 107 21.85 16.58 8.77
N GLU A 108 21.48 17.39 9.76
CA GLU A 108 21.98 17.20 11.12
C GLU A 108 21.29 15.98 11.75
N PRO A 109 22.02 15.12 12.47
CA PRO A 109 21.39 14.00 13.16
C PRO A 109 20.39 14.54 14.18
N TYR A 110 19.15 14.05 14.09
CA TYR A 110 18.05 14.40 14.97
C TYR A 110 18.42 14.10 16.43
N VAL A 111 18.78 15.13 17.17
CA VAL A 111 18.83 15.09 18.64
C VAL A 111 17.40 15.37 19.10
N SER A 112 16.75 14.35 19.65
CA SER A 112 15.41 14.41 20.22
C SER A 112 15.26 15.66 21.13
N SER A 113 14.61 16.69 20.62
CA SER A 113 14.15 17.81 21.42
C SER A 113 12.78 17.54 22.07
N TYR A 114 12.42 16.27 22.24
CA TYR A 114 11.30 15.90 23.07
C TYR A 114 11.60 16.30 24.51
N SER A 115 11.03 17.42 24.94
CA SER A 115 11.04 17.78 26.35
C SER A 115 10.39 16.66 27.13
N SER A 116 11.16 15.96 27.94
CA SER A 116 10.79 14.82 28.78
C SER A 116 9.84 15.19 29.94
N SER A 117 8.94 16.14 29.75
CA SER A 117 8.08 16.68 30.82
C SER A 117 6.61 16.25 30.72
N ILE A 118 6.25 15.28 29.87
CA ILE A 118 4.87 14.81 29.83
C ILE A 118 4.85 13.27 29.86
N VAL A 119 4.38 12.79 31.02
CA VAL A 119 4.00 11.42 31.36
C VAL A 119 5.17 10.47 31.58
N ASP A 120 5.49 10.29 32.85
CA ASP A 120 6.07 9.09 33.41
C ASP A 120 5.06 7.93 33.15
N SER A 121 4.92 7.48 31.92
CA SER A 121 4.16 6.28 31.61
C SER A 121 4.97 5.12 32.17
N ALA A 122 4.45 4.44 33.18
CA ALA A 122 5.08 3.27 33.81
C ALA A 122 5.26 2.12 32.81
N PHE A 123 4.77 2.25 31.57
CA PHE A 123 4.87 1.25 30.51
C PHE A 123 6.14 1.43 29.70
N GLN A 124 6.92 0.36 29.57
CA GLN A 124 8.12 0.34 28.75
C GLN A 124 8.07 -0.83 27.77
N TRP A 125 8.34 -0.52 26.49
CA TRP A 125 8.55 -1.52 25.46
C TRP A 125 9.91 -2.19 25.68
N ASN A 126 9.92 -3.46 26.09
CA ASN A 126 11.16 -4.23 26.25
C ASN A 126 11.59 -4.74 24.85
N ILE A 127 12.17 -3.85 24.07
CA ILE A 127 12.66 -4.08 22.72
C ILE A 127 14.12 -3.67 22.59
N ASP A 128 14.88 -4.42 21.81
CA ASP A 128 16.23 -4.04 21.44
C ASP A 128 16.20 -2.85 20.48
N THR A 129 16.69 -1.70 20.96
CA THR A 129 16.71 -0.44 20.21
C THR A 129 17.85 -0.33 19.22
N GLU A 130 18.74 -1.34 19.14
CA GLU A 130 19.75 -1.44 18.09
C GLU A 130 19.20 -2.07 16.80
N LEU A 131 18.09 -2.79 16.88
CA LEU A 131 17.43 -3.34 15.70
C LEU A 131 16.90 -2.23 14.77
N ARG A 132 16.85 -2.51 13.47
CA ARG A 132 16.33 -1.58 12.45
C ARG A 132 15.48 -2.31 11.42
N GLY A 133 14.72 -1.51 10.66
CA GLY A 133 13.93 -1.96 9.52
C GLY A 133 12.98 -3.09 9.87
N VAL A 134 13.05 -4.14 9.07
CA VAL A 134 12.19 -5.33 9.22
C VAL A 134 12.39 -6.01 10.57
N ASN A 135 13.62 -6.06 11.09
CA ASN A 135 13.93 -6.74 12.35
C ASN A 135 13.26 -6.02 13.52
N PHE A 136 13.40 -4.70 13.60
CA PHE A 136 12.72 -3.91 14.62
C PHE A 136 11.21 -4.01 14.50
N ARG A 137 10.65 -3.89 13.29
CA ARG A 137 9.22 -4.03 13.04
C ARG A 137 8.68 -5.39 13.52
N ASN A 138 9.38 -6.48 13.20
CA ASN A 138 8.93 -7.82 13.54
C ASN A 138 8.95 -8.06 15.06
N GLU A 139 9.97 -7.58 15.77
CA GLU A 139 10.00 -7.66 17.23
C GLU A 139 8.92 -6.77 17.85
N LEU A 140 8.74 -5.54 17.34
CA LEU A 140 7.71 -4.64 17.83
C LEU A 140 6.30 -5.22 17.64
N LYS A 141 6.04 -5.88 16.50
CA LYS A 141 4.76 -6.58 16.29
C LYS A 141 4.52 -7.68 17.31
N LYS A 142 5.53 -8.50 17.63
CA LYS A 142 5.38 -9.54 18.66
C LYS A 142 4.98 -8.96 20.01
N LEU A 143 5.56 -7.80 20.36
CA LEU A 143 5.21 -7.09 21.59
C LEU A 143 3.79 -6.50 21.52
N ILE A 144 3.41 -5.87 20.39
CA ILE A 144 2.03 -5.39 20.19
C ILE A 144 1.03 -6.52 20.35
N ASP A 145 1.27 -7.67 19.74
CA ASP A 145 0.36 -8.82 19.83
C ASP A 145 0.30 -9.39 21.27
N LYS A 146 1.41 -9.40 21.98
CA LYS A 146 1.47 -9.83 23.40
C LYS A 146 0.65 -8.93 24.31
N GLU A 147 0.74 -7.61 24.11
CA GLU A 147 0.01 -6.63 24.92
C GLU A 147 -1.48 -6.55 24.56
N ARG A 148 -1.88 -7.06 23.40
CA ARG A 148 -3.28 -7.14 22.97
C ARG A 148 -3.94 -8.40 23.50
N THR A 149 -4.52 -8.31 24.68
CA THR A 149 -5.20 -9.44 25.37
C THR A 149 -6.70 -9.52 25.03
N ARG A 150 -7.23 -8.50 24.34
CA ARG A 150 -8.64 -8.39 23.97
C ARG A 150 -8.81 -7.84 22.57
N THR A 151 -9.84 -8.33 21.88
CA THR A 151 -10.31 -7.80 20.60
C THR A 151 -11.72 -7.22 20.74
N THR A 152 -12.14 -6.42 19.76
CA THR A 152 -13.52 -5.90 19.69
C THR A 152 -14.14 -6.22 18.34
N THR A 153 -15.39 -5.81 18.13
CA THR A 153 -16.06 -5.89 16.83
C THR A 153 -16.10 -4.52 16.18
N TYR A 154 -16.21 -4.48 14.86
CA TYR A 154 -16.37 -3.23 14.12
C TYR A 154 -17.52 -2.36 14.67
N SER A 155 -18.66 -2.98 15.01
CA SER A 155 -19.81 -2.27 15.59
C SER A 155 -19.49 -1.58 16.91
N ASN A 156 -18.64 -2.18 17.73
CA ASN A 156 -18.28 -1.67 19.06
C ASN A 156 -17.14 -0.63 19.02
N CYS A 157 -16.38 -0.53 17.93
CA CYS A 157 -15.27 0.43 17.81
C CYS A 157 -15.69 1.87 18.07
N LEU A 158 -16.90 2.28 17.62
CA LEU A 158 -17.41 3.62 17.87
C LEU A 158 -17.54 3.92 19.37
N SER A 159 -18.16 3.02 20.12
CA SER A 159 -18.36 3.20 21.57
C SER A 159 -17.06 3.06 22.37
N VAL A 160 -16.18 2.16 21.96
CA VAL A 160 -14.86 1.99 22.58
C VAL A 160 -13.99 3.24 22.35
N GLY A 161 -13.90 3.71 21.11
CA GLY A 161 -13.14 4.92 20.76
C GLY A 161 -13.70 6.18 21.41
N ALA A 162 -15.03 6.32 21.50
CA ALA A 162 -15.67 7.43 22.20
C ALA A 162 -15.32 7.48 23.70
N LYS A 163 -15.29 6.30 24.36
CA LYS A 163 -14.85 6.20 25.76
C LYS A 163 -13.37 6.52 25.92
N ALA A 164 -12.53 6.08 25.00
CA ALA A 164 -11.10 6.36 25.00
C ALA A 164 -10.81 7.86 24.84
N ALA A 165 -11.55 8.54 23.96
CA ALA A 165 -11.42 9.97 23.66
C ALA A 165 -12.34 10.85 24.52
N ALA A 166 -12.91 10.31 25.61
CA ALA A 166 -13.82 11.06 26.48
C ALA A 166 -13.14 12.31 27.06
N TYR A 167 -13.81 13.45 26.89
CA TYR A 167 -13.29 14.69 27.47
C TYR A 167 -13.38 14.62 29.01
N PRO A 168 -12.39 15.11 29.76
CA PRO A 168 -12.29 14.92 31.20
C PRO A 168 -13.40 15.58 32.04
N SER A 169 -14.30 16.35 31.46
CA SER A 169 -15.48 16.86 32.18
C SER A 169 -16.45 15.69 32.44
N LYS A 170 -16.34 15.15 33.59
CA LYS A 170 -16.98 13.91 34.10
C LYS A 170 -18.51 13.83 34.04
N THR A 171 -19.20 14.76 33.41
CA THR A 171 -20.66 14.85 33.40
C THR A 171 -21.30 14.73 32.03
N SER A 172 -20.53 14.66 30.94
CA SER A 172 -21.09 14.54 29.59
C SER A 172 -20.53 13.31 28.89
N LEU A 173 -21.40 12.59 28.17
CA LEU A 173 -21.08 11.51 27.22
C LEU A 173 -20.37 12.07 25.96
N LYS A 174 -19.69 13.21 26.07
CA LYS A 174 -18.99 13.86 24.98
C LYS A 174 -17.54 13.41 24.94
N PHE A 175 -17.00 13.36 23.74
CA PHE A 175 -15.61 13.00 23.48
C PHE A 175 -15.03 13.89 22.37
N VAL A 176 -13.72 13.89 22.22
CA VAL A 176 -13.01 14.58 21.15
C VAL A 176 -13.04 13.70 19.90
N PRO A 177 -13.69 14.13 18.79
CA PRO A 177 -13.69 13.37 17.56
C PRO A 177 -12.31 13.37 16.92
N PHE A 178 -11.97 12.32 16.20
CA PHE A 178 -10.72 12.24 15.45
C PHE A 178 -10.61 13.40 14.46
N TYR A 179 -9.43 13.91 14.23
CA TYR A 179 -9.04 15.11 13.47
C TYR A 179 -9.25 16.44 14.20
N HIS A 180 -9.73 16.43 15.42
CA HIS A 180 -9.98 17.66 16.19
C HIS A 180 -9.18 17.69 17.50
N GLY A 181 -9.02 18.89 18.03
CA GLY A 181 -8.46 19.12 19.36
C GLY A 181 -9.55 19.17 20.46
N THR A 182 -9.11 19.28 21.69
CA THR A 182 -9.98 19.27 22.89
C THR A 182 -11.03 20.38 22.94
N THR A 183 -10.91 21.41 22.09
CA THR A 183 -11.92 22.48 21.95
C THR A 183 -13.19 22.03 21.23
N THR A 184 -13.13 20.90 20.52
CA THR A 184 -14.25 20.32 19.77
C THR A 184 -14.68 19.03 20.46
N THR A 185 -15.94 18.94 20.87
CA THR A 185 -16.50 17.73 21.46
C THR A 185 -17.83 17.37 20.80
N THR A 186 -18.13 16.07 20.74
CA THR A 186 -19.32 15.54 20.08
C THR A 186 -19.88 14.33 20.81
N SER A 187 -20.97 13.77 20.31
CA SER A 187 -21.60 12.52 20.77
C SER A 187 -21.52 11.45 19.67
N THR A 188 -21.73 10.19 20.04
CA THR A 188 -21.69 9.06 19.08
C THR A 188 -22.78 9.16 18.00
N SER A 189 -23.88 9.90 18.24
CA SER A 189 -24.95 10.08 17.26
C SER A 189 -24.54 10.94 16.06
N GLU A 190 -23.48 11.76 16.21
CA GLU A 190 -22.97 12.66 15.17
C GLU A 190 -21.78 12.06 14.41
N CYS A 191 -21.33 10.85 14.82
CA CYS A 191 -20.10 10.25 14.36
C CYS A 191 -20.30 8.98 13.56
N ASN A 192 -19.38 8.76 12.64
CA ASN A 192 -19.13 7.49 11.97
C ASN A 192 -17.88 6.80 12.55
N ARG A 193 -17.69 5.56 12.12
CA ARG A 193 -16.43 4.80 12.28
C ARG A 193 -15.52 5.14 11.12
N GLU A 194 -14.58 6.02 11.34
CA GLU A 194 -13.52 6.31 10.37
C GLU A 194 -12.58 5.13 10.26
N HIS A 195 -12.44 4.60 9.06
CA HIS A 195 -11.38 3.66 8.72
C HIS A 195 -10.12 4.46 8.36
N THR A 196 -9.24 4.73 9.31
CA THR A 196 -7.99 5.47 9.03
C THR A 196 -7.16 4.77 7.97
N TRP A 197 -7.12 3.44 8.02
CA TRP A 197 -6.76 2.59 6.89
C TRP A 197 -8.04 2.21 6.15
N PRO A 198 -8.30 2.70 4.93
CA PRO A 198 -9.58 2.54 4.25
C PRO A 198 -10.01 1.08 4.07
N ASP A 199 -11.31 0.82 4.18
CA ASP A 199 -11.90 -0.48 3.89
C ASP A 199 -11.58 -0.93 2.44
N SER A 200 -11.67 0.00 1.48
CA SER A 200 -11.27 -0.23 0.08
C SER A 200 -9.80 -0.62 -0.10
N ARG A 201 -8.98 -0.43 0.94
CA ARG A 201 -7.56 -0.80 1.00
C ARG A 201 -7.30 -1.99 1.91
N GLY A 202 -8.32 -2.79 2.16
CA GLY A 202 -8.21 -4.10 2.79
C GLY A 202 -8.28 -4.12 4.30
N SER A 203 -8.66 -3.03 5.00
CA SER A 203 -8.88 -3.11 6.45
C SER A 203 -10.08 -3.99 6.80
N GLY A 204 -11.14 -3.97 5.99
CA GLY A 204 -12.33 -4.79 6.20
C GLY A 204 -13.11 -4.37 7.45
N LYS A 205 -13.84 -5.33 8.03
CA LYS A 205 -14.65 -5.16 9.26
C LYS A 205 -14.26 -6.15 10.36
N SER A 206 -13.13 -6.82 10.21
CA SER A 206 -12.53 -7.74 11.18
C SER A 206 -11.01 -7.57 11.17
N GLY A 207 -10.30 -8.10 12.16
CA GLY A 207 -8.87 -7.86 12.27
C GLY A 207 -8.57 -6.35 12.33
N PRO A 208 -7.81 -5.78 11.36
CA PRO A 208 -7.52 -4.35 11.35
C PRO A 208 -8.76 -3.47 11.31
N GLY A 209 -9.85 -3.89 10.63
CA GLY A 209 -11.12 -3.16 10.59
C GLY A 209 -11.99 -3.29 11.83
N ALA A 210 -11.51 -3.97 12.87
CA ALA A 210 -12.13 -4.02 14.21
C ALA A 210 -11.13 -3.64 15.31
N ASP A 211 -10.00 -3.02 14.94
CA ASP A 211 -9.01 -2.52 15.89
C ASP A 211 -9.35 -1.06 16.27
N PRO A 212 -9.58 -0.76 17.58
CA PRO A 212 -9.96 0.58 18.02
C PRO A 212 -8.85 1.62 17.89
N PHE A 213 -7.60 1.24 17.59
CA PHE A 213 -6.55 2.18 17.17
C PHE A 213 -6.72 2.63 15.73
N ILE A 214 -7.25 1.76 14.85
CA ILE A 214 -7.42 2.03 13.41
C ILE A 214 -8.81 2.60 13.12
N ILE A 215 -9.84 2.12 13.82
CA ILE A 215 -11.23 2.55 13.64
C ILE A 215 -11.55 3.64 14.66
N ARG A 216 -11.63 4.87 14.19
CA ARG A 216 -11.75 6.04 15.05
C ARG A 216 -13.14 6.71 14.95
N PRO A 217 -13.72 7.17 16.07
CA PRO A 217 -14.95 7.95 16.04
C PRO A 217 -14.66 9.33 15.44
N THR A 218 -15.34 9.66 14.35
CA THR A 218 -15.12 10.87 13.56
C THR A 218 -16.46 11.47 13.16
N LEU A 219 -16.59 12.80 13.12
CA LEU A 219 -17.78 13.47 12.61
C LEU A 219 -18.11 12.96 11.21
N THR A 220 -19.39 12.72 10.94
CA THR A 220 -19.85 12.16 9.65
C THR A 220 -19.41 13.02 8.46
N SER A 221 -19.41 14.36 8.62
CA SER A 221 -18.91 15.29 7.60
C SER A 221 -17.44 15.08 7.26
N ASP A 222 -16.62 14.87 8.30
CA ASP A 222 -15.17 14.79 8.17
C ASP A 222 -14.75 13.45 7.56
N ASN A 223 -15.40 12.36 8.00
CA ASN A 223 -15.25 11.05 7.38
C ASN A 223 -15.62 11.10 5.88
N SER A 224 -16.73 11.76 5.53
CA SER A 224 -17.14 11.96 4.13
C SER A 224 -16.15 12.84 3.35
N SER A 225 -15.59 13.87 4.00
CA SER A 225 -14.57 14.73 3.38
C SER A 225 -13.27 13.97 3.10
N ARG A 226 -12.82 13.16 4.04
CA ARG A 226 -11.62 12.34 3.89
C ARG A 226 -11.81 11.25 2.82
N GLY A 227 -12.96 10.57 2.80
CA GLY A 227 -13.23 9.48 1.87
C GLY A 227 -12.21 8.35 1.97
N ASN A 228 -11.63 7.94 0.83
CA ASN A 228 -10.58 6.91 0.77
C ASN A 228 -9.21 7.49 0.35
N TYR A 229 -9.03 8.79 0.44
CA TYR A 229 -7.79 9.46 0.08
C TYR A 229 -6.64 9.04 0.99
N PHE A 230 -5.41 9.08 0.48
CA PHE A 230 -4.21 8.96 1.30
C PHE A 230 -4.02 10.21 2.15
N TYR A 231 -3.27 10.09 3.22
CA TYR A 231 -2.87 11.25 4.00
C TYR A 231 -1.69 11.95 3.32
N GLY A 232 -1.84 13.25 3.07
CA GLY A 232 -0.83 14.07 2.42
C GLY A 232 -1.29 15.50 2.19
N THR A 233 -0.47 16.34 1.57
CA THR A 233 -0.71 17.78 1.40
C THR A 233 -1.02 18.17 -0.05
N ALA A 234 -0.95 17.27 -1.02
CA ALA A 234 -1.21 17.59 -2.43
C ALA A 234 -2.70 17.86 -2.74
N GLY A 235 -3.56 17.68 -1.74
CA GLY A 235 -5.00 17.91 -1.86
C GLY A 235 -5.73 16.82 -2.63
N LYS A 236 -7.05 16.95 -2.76
CA LYS A 236 -7.91 15.93 -3.40
C LYS A 236 -7.59 15.71 -4.87
N SER A 237 -7.10 16.72 -5.57
CA SER A 237 -6.64 16.59 -6.97
C SER A 237 -5.42 15.66 -7.11
N GLY A 238 -4.58 15.59 -6.07
CA GLY A 238 -3.49 14.63 -5.93
C GLY A 238 -3.89 13.33 -5.24
N SER A 239 -5.21 13.12 -5.03
CA SER A 239 -5.75 11.97 -4.31
C SER A 239 -5.26 11.86 -2.87
N GLU A 240 -4.87 12.97 -2.27
CA GLU A 240 -4.47 13.11 -0.88
C GLU A 240 -5.47 13.97 -0.10
N TRP A 241 -5.52 13.75 1.20
CA TRP A 241 -6.31 14.56 2.12
C TRP A 241 -5.46 14.94 3.33
N ASP A 242 -5.47 16.21 3.65
CA ASP A 242 -4.71 16.75 4.78
C ASP A 242 -5.59 16.76 6.05
N PRO A 243 -5.23 16.01 7.09
CA PRO A 243 -5.94 16.04 8.38
C PRO A 243 -6.07 17.44 8.95
N ALA A 244 -5.06 18.30 8.76
CA ALA A 244 -5.07 19.67 9.25
C ALA A 244 -6.00 20.61 8.47
N SER A 245 -6.59 20.19 7.36
CA SER A 245 -7.58 20.97 6.61
C SER A 245 -8.83 21.33 7.43
N LEU A 246 -9.03 20.65 8.57
CA LEU A 246 -10.09 20.91 9.54
C LEU A 246 -9.68 21.92 10.64
N GLY A 247 -8.51 22.55 10.52
CA GLY A 247 -8.04 23.61 11.43
C GLY A 247 -7.29 23.12 12.68
N TYR A 248 -6.91 21.83 12.75
CA TYR A 248 -6.14 21.29 13.86
C TYR A 248 -4.89 20.55 13.36
N GLU A 249 -3.76 21.26 13.34
CA GLU A 249 -2.50 20.73 12.79
C GLU A 249 -1.97 19.46 13.46
N PRO A 250 -2.07 19.25 14.79
CA PRO A 250 -1.57 18.03 15.42
C PRO A 250 -2.26 16.74 14.95
N SER A 251 -3.43 16.83 14.31
CA SER A 251 -4.12 15.69 13.70
C SER A 251 -3.29 14.98 12.62
N ARG A 252 -2.33 15.69 11.99
CA ARG A 252 -1.36 15.09 11.07
C ARG A 252 -0.48 14.07 11.79
N GLY A 253 0.03 14.40 12.98
CA GLY A 253 0.84 13.49 13.80
C GLY A 253 0.04 12.27 14.26
N GLU A 254 -1.18 12.48 14.77
CA GLU A 254 -2.06 11.39 15.20
C GLU A 254 -2.39 10.45 14.02
N ALA A 255 -2.78 10.99 12.86
CA ALA A 255 -3.05 10.20 11.67
C ALA A 255 -1.81 9.39 11.23
N ALA A 256 -0.63 10.01 11.25
CA ALA A 256 0.62 9.34 10.92
C ALA A 256 0.88 8.13 11.86
N ARG A 257 0.80 8.33 13.18
CA ARG A 257 1.05 7.26 14.16
C ARG A 257 0.05 6.10 14.07
N ILE A 258 -1.20 6.38 13.69
CA ILE A 258 -2.19 5.32 13.46
C ILE A 258 -1.83 4.50 12.22
N ILE A 259 -1.42 5.13 11.12
CA ILE A 259 -1.03 4.42 9.89
C ILE A 259 0.27 3.64 10.08
N LEU A 260 1.26 4.20 10.78
CA LEU A 260 2.50 3.51 11.14
C LEU A 260 2.23 2.28 12.03
N TYR A 261 1.33 2.43 13.00
CA TYR A 261 0.85 1.31 13.82
C TYR A 261 0.19 0.23 12.97
N ALA A 262 -0.73 0.60 12.10
CA ALA A 262 -1.42 -0.35 11.24
C ALA A 262 -0.45 -1.13 10.34
N ALA A 263 0.54 -0.44 9.75
CA ALA A 263 1.58 -1.05 8.93
C ALA A 263 2.54 -1.95 9.72
N THR A 264 2.67 -1.74 11.04
CA THR A 264 3.47 -2.59 11.92
C THR A 264 2.65 -3.77 12.44
N ALA A 265 1.49 -3.50 13.03
CA ALA A 265 0.67 -4.52 13.69
C ALA A 265 0.05 -5.52 12.70
N TYR A 266 -0.09 -5.15 11.42
CA TYR A 266 -0.78 -5.93 10.40
C TYR A 266 0.03 -6.11 9.11
N TYR A 267 1.36 -6.07 9.19
CA TYR A 267 2.18 -6.33 8.00
C TYR A 267 1.97 -7.73 7.42
N ASP A 268 1.69 -8.72 8.27
CA ASP A 268 1.37 -10.10 7.89
C ASP A 268 -0.01 -10.24 7.20
N TYR A 269 -0.89 -9.23 7.33
CA TYR A 269 -2.07 -9.04 6.48
C TYR A 269 -1.72 -8.45 5.11
N GLY A 270 -0.44 -8.13 4.87
CA GLY A 270 0.04 -7.48 3.66
C GLY A 270 -0.05 -5.95 3.71
N PHE A 271 -0.24 -5.34 4.88
CA PHE A 271 -0.20 -3.88 5.03
C PHE A 271 1.21 -3.37 4.83
N SER A 272 1.36 -2.37 3.97
CA SER A 272 2.64 -1.77 3.61
C SER A 272 2.51 -0.27 3.36
N LEU A 273 3.64 0.44 3.37
CA LEU A 273 3.71 1.87 3.13
C LEU A 273 4.56 2.18 1.89
N SER A 274 4.17 3.22 1.15
CA SER A 274 4.88 3.66 -0.05
C SER A 274 4.72 5.18 -0.23
N ASN A 275 5.68 5.79 -0.93
CA ASN A 275 5.52 7.15 -1.45
C ASN A 275 4.66 7.21 -2.72
N ASN A 276 4.51 6.07 -3.41
CA ASN A 276 3.67 5.92 -4.60
C ASN A 276 2.62 4.83 -4.38
N PRO A 277 1.67 5.01 -3.43
CA PRO A 277 0.71 3.98 -3.08
C PRO A 277 -0.30 3.67 -4.19
N TYR A 278 -0.42 4.55 -5.20
CA TYR A 278 -1.27 4.33 -6.39
C TYR A 278 -0.67 3.32 -7.35
N ASP A 279 0.66 3.31 -7.46
CA ASP A 279 1.41 2.42 -8.33
C ASP A 279 1.65 1.05 -7.69
N ALA A 280 1.30 0.94 -6.39
CA ALA A 280 1.44 -0.31 -5.68
C ALA A 280 0.48 -1.36 -6.22
N THR A 281 1.00 -2.54 -6.49
CA THR A 281 0.22 -3.71 -6.95
C THR A 281 -0.73 -4.23 -5.90
N SER A 282 -0.41 -4.01 -4.64
CA SER A 282 -1.26 -4.37 -3.51
C SER A 282 -2.20 -3.22 -3.18
N LEU A 283 -3.51 -3.49 -3.19
CA LEU A 283 -4.51 -2.56 -2.65
C LEU A 283 -4.30 -2.29 -1.15
N LYS A 284 -3.48 -3.09 -0.47
CA LYS A 284 -3.17 -2.95 0.96
C LYS A 284 -1.95 -2.06 1.22
N THR A 285 -1.60 -1.19 0.26
CA THR A 285 -0.53 -0.20 0.42
C THR A 285 -1.13 1.17 0.71
N MET A 286 -0.61 1.82 1.74
CA MET A 286 -0.96 3.19 2.13
C MET A 286 0.22 4.13 1.93
N GLY A 287 -0.04 5.40 1.93
CA GLY A 287 0.95 6.47 1.82
C GLY A 287 0.34 7.80 2.25
N THR A 288 1.01 8.88 2.06
CA THR A 288 2.35 9.02 1.49
C THR A 288 3.39 8.90 2.61
N LEU A 289 4.26 7.91 2.54
CA LEU A 289 5.19 7.57 3.64
C LEU A 289 6.03 8.76 4.10
N LYS A 290 6.58 9.55 3.18
CA LYS A 290 7.38 10.74 3.54
C LYS A 290 6.61 11.71 4.45
N TYR A 291 5.33 11.96 4.17
CA TYR A 291 4.52 12.83 5.03
C TYR A 291 4.25 12.19 6.39
N LEU A 292 4.00 10.89 6.43
CA LEU A 292 3.77 10.17 7.69
C LEU A 292 4.99 10.28 8.61
N ILE A 293 6.20 10.08 8.08
CA ILE A 293 7.44 10.21 8.85
C ILE A 293 7.68 11.66 9.29
N GLN A 294 7.53 12.63 8.36
CA GLN A 294 7.70 14.05 8.68
C GLN A 294 6.69 14.54 9.73
N TRP A 295 5.43 14.11 9.64
CA TRP A 295 4.38 14.51 10.57
C TRP A 295 4.56 13.86 11.95
N ASN A 296 4.93 12.58 11.98
CA ASN A 296 5.26 11.91 13.24
C ASN A 296 6.41 12.62 13.98
N ARG A 297 7.43 13.07 13.24
CA ARG A 297 8.57 13.83 13.79
C ARG A 297 8.17 15.23 14.24
N LYS A 298 7.36 15.93 13.44
CA LYS A 298 7.00 17.34 13.69
C LYS A 298 5.97 17.54 14.80
N TYR A 299 4.99 16.64 14.88
CA TYR A 299 3.85 16.76 15.79
C TYR A 299 3.92 15.69 16.88
N ALA A 300 4.35 16.09 18.07
CA ALA A 300 4.36 15.21 19.24
C ALA A 300 2.97 14.65 19.55
N PRO A 301 2.86 13.47 20.20
CA PRO A 301 1.61 12.96 20.71
C PRO A 301 0.89 13.97 21.61
N THR A 302 -0.38 14.19 21.36
CA THR A 302 -1.20 15.10 22.15
C THR A 302 -1.70 14.44 23.43
N GLU A 303 -2.12 15.22 24.42
CA GLU A 303 -2.70 14.69 25.66
C GLU A 303 -3.88 13.75 25.40
N ILE A 304 -4.74 14.07 24.44
CA ILE A 304 -5.88 13.22 24.09
C ILE A 304 -5.43 11.90 23.43
N GLU A 305 -4.37 11.94 22.62
CA GLU A 305 -3.82 10.76 21.99
C GLU A 305 -3.16 9.82 23.02
N ILE A 306 -2.42 10.38 23.98
CA ILE A 306 -1.86 9.66 25.13
C ILE A 306 -2.99 9.05 25.98
N GLN A 307 -4.02 9.83 26.29
CA GLN A 307 -5.20 9.32 27.03
C GLN A 307 -5.87 8.14 26.31
N ILE A 308 -6.03 8.22 24.98
CA ILE A 308 -6.60 7.13 24.17
C ILE A 308 -5.73 5.88 24.29
N ASN A 309 -4.40 6.03 24.18
CA ASN A 309 -3.45 4.93 24.27
C ASN A 309 -3.53 4.24 25.66
N GLU A 310 -3.52 5.02 26.74
CA GLU A 310 -3.66 4.52 28.10
C GLU A 310 -5.00 3.83 28.34
N TYR A 311 -6.11 4.44 27.90
CA TYR A 311 -7.42 3.85 28.07
C TYR A 311 -7.55 2.51 27.34
N LEU A 312 -7.15 2.45 26.07
CA LEU A 312 -7.24 1.21 25.27
C LEU A 312 -6.37 0.11 25.87
N TYR A 313 -5.17 0.46 26.36
CA TYR A 313 -4.30 -0.46 27.08
C TYR A 313 -4.96 -1.00 28.35
N SER A 314 -5.52 -0.13 29.19
CA SER A 314 -6.23 -0.52 30.43
C SER A 314 -7.42 -1.44 30.18
N GLN A 315 -7.99 -1.41 28.98
CA GLN A 315 -9.09 -2.27 28.55
C GLN A 315 -8.62 -3.56 27.85
N GLY A 316 -7.30 -3.78 27.71
CA GLY A 316 -6.70 -4.95 27.10
C GLY A 316 -6.69 -4.95 25.57
N TYR A 317 -6.96 -3.82 24.92
CA TYR A 317 -6.89 -3.69 23.44
C TYR A 317 -5.48 -3.54 22.90
N GLY A 318 -4.47 -3.56 23.78
CA GLY A 318 -3.08 -3.32 23.43
C GLY A 318 -2.71 -1.85 23.47
N ARG A 319 -1.58 -1.50 22.85
CA ARG A 319 -0.97 -0.19 22.90
C ARG A 319 -0.36 0.19 21.56
N ASN A 320 -0.44 1.46 21.20
CA ASN A 320 0.25 1.98 20.01
C ASN A 320 1.67 2.45 20.41
N PRO A 321 2.73 1.74 19.99
CA PRO A 321 4.09 2.08 20.39
C PRO A 321 4.59 3.43 19.86
N PHE A 322 4.01 3.92 18.77
CA PHE A 322 4.40 5.20 18.19
C PHE A 322 3.81 6.40 18.93
N VAL A 323 2.86 6.18 19.84
CA VAL A 323 2.42 7.19 20.81
C VAL A 323 3.39 7.25 21.98
N ASP A 324 3.89 6.09 22.43
CA ASP A 324 4.86 6.01 23.54
C ASP A 324 6.25 6.47 23.12
N ASN A 325 6.69 6.00 21.95
CA ASN A 325 8.03 6.18 21.38
C ASN A 325 7.89 6.54 19.90
N PRO A 326 7.60 7.81 19.56
CA PRO A 326 7.47 8.24 18.16
C PRO A 326 8.70 7.92 17.30
N GLU A 327 9.89 7.93 17.89
CA GLU A 327 11.17 7.60 17.25
C GLU A 327 11.24 6.17 16.72
N TYR A 328 10.43 5.25 17.21
CA TYR A 328 10.37 3.86 16.71
C TYR A 328 9.97 3.81 15.22
N ALA A 329 9.25 4.83 14.75
CA ALA A 329 8.96 4.95 13.34
C ALA A 329 10.23 5.05 12.49
N GLU A 330 11.24 5.77 12.97
CA GLU A 330 12.52 5.98 12.28
C GLU A 330 13.48 4.78 12.41
N TYR A 331 13.23 3.90 13.38
CA TYR A 331 13.92 2.61 13.45
C TYR A 331 13.40 1.63 12.38
N ILE A 332 12.16 1.83 11.88
CA ILE A 332 11.54 0.98 10.86
C ILE A 332 11.62 1.61 9.47
N TRP A 333 11.33 2.92 9.34
CA TRP A 333 11.26 3.62 8.06
C TRP A 333 12.05 4.92 8.05
N ASN A 334 12.50 5.30 6.90
CA ASN A 334 12.85 6.69 6.57
C ASN A 334 11.85 7.22 5.52
N GLU A 335 12.08 8.44 5.03
CA GLU A 335 11.19 9.07 4.05
C GLU A 335 11.16 8.35 2.69
N ASN A 336 12.08 7.43 2.43
CA ASN A 336 12.19 6.71 1.16
C ASN A 336 11.69 5.25 1.23
N GLY A 337 11.49 4.70 2.43
CA GLY A 337 11.06 3.32 2.61
C GLY A 337 11.46 2.73 3.95
N LEU A 338 11.53 1.41 4.03
CA LEU A 338 12.10 0.72 5.18
C LEU A 338 13.58 1.09 5.30
N VAL A 339 14.03 1.43 6.52
CA VAL A 339 15.46 1.55 6.76
C VAL A 339 16.09 0.16 6.66
N GLY A 340 17.35 0.13 6.23
CA GLY A 340 18.14 -1.10 6.28
C GLY A 340 18.14 -1.66 7.71
N THR A 341 18.26 -2.95 7.85
CA THR A 341 18.26 -3.65 9.15
C THR A 341 19.44 -3.31 10.05
N SER A 342 20.32 -2.44 9.58
CA SER A 342 21.52 -1.99 10.26
C SER A 342 21.32 -0.66 11.00
N GLY A 343 21.19 -0.69 12.30
CA GLY A 343 21.74 0.35 13.15
C GLY A 343 23.26 0.26 13.03
N SER A 344 23.92 1.37 12.66
CA SER A 344 25.40 1.49 12.55
C SER A 344 26.10 0.21 12.04
N GLY A 345 26.01 -0.04 10.73
CA GLY A 345 26.73 -1.12 10.05
C GLY A 345 26.42 -2.48 10.65
N ASP A 346 25.38 -3.15 10.11
CA ASP A 346 25.20 -4.56 10.42
C ASP A 346 26.36 -5.35 9.80
N GLU A 347 27.43 -5.48 10.58
CA GLU A 347 28.59 -6.32 10.23
C GLU A 347 28.18 -7.78 10.04
N ASN A 348 26.94 -8.15 10.43
CA ASN A 348 26.41 -9.51 10.40
C ASN A 348 25.48 -9.85 9.23
N LEU A 349 25.00 -8.86 8.45
CA LEU A 349 24.31 -9.20 7.20
C LEU A 349 25.32 -9.74 6.18
N PRO A 350 24.96 -10.77 5.43
CA PRO A 350 25.77 -11.21 4.31
C PRO A 350 26.04 -10.02 3.40
N LYS A 351 27.32 -9.71 3.21
CA LYS A 351 27.77 -8.72 2.23
C LYS A 351 28.11 -9.46 0.95
N TYR A 352 27.58 -8.96 -0.12
CA TYR A 352 27.78 -9.49 -1.46
C TYR A 352 28.59 -8.48 -2.25
N ASP A 353 29.71 -8.91 -2.81
CA ASP A 353 30.62 -8.07 -3.55
C ASP A 353 30.11 -7.80 -4.96
N LEU A 354 30.27 -6.57 -5.46
CA LEU A 354 29.94 -6.21 -6.83
C LEU A 354 30.86 -6.96 -7.81
N VAL A 355 30.27 -7.51 -8.84
CA VAL A 355 30.96 -8.01 -10.03
C VAL A 355 30.76 -6.98 -11.14
N ASP A 356 31.81 -6.26 -11.52
CA ASP A 356 31.77 -5.15 -12.47
C ASP A 356 32.51 -5.44 -13.80
N ALA A 357 33.19 -6.60 -13.88
CA ALA A 357 33.86 -7.07 -15.09
C ALA A 357 33.07 -8.22 -15.72
N ILE A 358 32.92 -8.18 -17.05
CA ILE A 358 32.21 -9.23 -17.81
C ILE A 358 32.90 -10.58 -17.72
N ASP A 359 34.22 -10.60 -17.69
CA ASP A 359 35.04 -11.82 -17.64
C ASP A 359 34.92 -12.56 -16.29
N ASP A 360 34.37 -11.90 -15.26
CA ASP A 360 34.18 -12.47 -13.93
C ASP A 360 32.78 -13.07 -13.72
N ILE A 361 31.92 -13.08 -14.76
CA ILE A 361 30.54 -13.57 -14.62
C ILE A 361 30.43 -15.08 -14.84
N ASP A 362 31.22 -15.64 -15.76
CA ASP A 362 31.10 -17.05 -16.14
C ASP A 362 31.35 -17.99 -14.96
N GLY A 363 30.46 -18.96 -14.80
CA GLY A 363 30.51 -19.95 -13.72
C GLY A 363 30.15 -19.42 -12.34
N MET A 364 29.76 -18.14 -12.22
CA MET A 364 29.38 -17.53 -10.95
C MET A 364 27.90 -17.68 -10.64
N LYS A 365 27.60 -17.66 -9.35
CA LYS A 365 26.25 -17.58 -8.83
C LYS A 365 25.98 -16.19 -8.26
N LEU A 366 25.18 -15.39 -8.97
CA LEU A 366 25.05 -13.94 -8.74
C LEU A 366 23.62 -13.53 -8.46
N ALA A 367 23.46 -12.53 -7.59
CA ALA A 367 22.21 -11.79 -7.43
C ALA A 367 22.09 -10.74 -8.54
N ILE A 368 20.88 -10.60 -9.09
CA ILE A 368 20.52 -9.60 -10.11
C ILE A 368 19.85 -8.44 -9.38
N VAL A 369 20.45 -7.25 -9.42
CA VAL A 369 19.98 -6.05 -8.71
C VAL A 369 19.83 -4.89 -9.68
N SER A 370 18.75 -4.13 -9.58
CA SER A 370 18.54 -2.90 -10.32
C SER A 370 18.08 -1.79 -9.37
N LYS A 371 18.00 -0.56 -9.85
CA LYS A 371 17.46 0.57 -9.09
C LYS A 371 16.09 0.95 -9.62
N ASP A 372 15.20 1.29 -8.70
CA ASP A 372 13.93 1.92 -9.04
C ASP A 372 14.12 3.40 -9.41
N SER A 373 13.06 4.06 -9.87
CA SER A 373 13.08 5.49 -10.24
C SER A 373 13.43 6.44 -9.08
N GLY A 374 13.35 5.96 -7.84
CA GLY A 374 13.77 6.67 -6.64
C GLY A 374 15.23 6.40 -6.25
N GLY A 375 15.97 5.56 -7.03
CA GLY A 375 17.34 5.17 -6.74
C GLY A 375 17.49 4.04 -5.73
N ASN A 376 16.39 3.44 -5.22
CA ASN A 376 16.45 2.34 -4.28
C ASN A 376 16.79 1.03 -5.00
N ALA A 377 17.73 0.27 -4.44
CA ALA A 377 18.14 -1.00 -5.01
C ALA A 377 17.08 -2.09 -4.77
N GLN A 378 16.83 -2.87 -5.81
CA GLN A 378 15.85 -3.97 -5.83
C GLN A 378 16.54 -5.22 -6.36
N GLY A 379 16.50 -6.30 -5.60
CA GLY A 379 17.05 -7.60 -5.99
C GLY A 379 15.98 -8.51 -6.60
N LEU A 380 16.28 -9.19 -7.70
CA LEU A 380 15.36 -10.11 -8.36
C LEU A 380 15.05 -11.33 -7.50
N THR A 381 13.78 -11.69 -7.40
CA THR A 381 13.31 -12.93 -6.78
C THR A 381 12.84 -13.93 -7.84
N THR A 382 12.51 -15.17 -7.43
CA THR A 382 11.85 -16.15 -8.30
C THR A 382 10.33 -16.03 -8.28
N SER A 383 9.77 -15.14 -7.48
CA SER A 383 8.32 -14.96 -7.33
C SER A 383 7.79 -13.97 -8.35
N THR A 384 6.66 -14.31 -8.96
CA THR A 384 5.93 -13.39 -9.85
C THR A 384 4.88 -12.60 -9.07
N LYS A 385 4.50 -11.45 -9.62
CA LYS A 385 3.55 -10.51 -9.02
C LYS A 385 2.17 -11.13 -8.75
N SER A 386 1.73 -11.99 -9.65
CA SER A 386 0.54 -12.83 -9.51
C SER A 386 0.51 -13.92 -10.58
N ALA A 387 -0.34 -14.93 -10.41
CA ALA A 387 -0.55 -15.96 -11.42
C ALA A 387 -1.09 -15.42 -12.76
N SER A 388 -1.76 -14.26 -12.76
CA SER A 388 -2.25 -13.58 -13.96
C SER A 388 -1.22 -12.64 -14.60
N LEU A 389 -0.08 -12.41 -13.95
CA LEU A 389 1.01 -11.54 -14.40
C LEU A 389 2.36 -12.27 -14.24
N PRO A 390 2.54 -13.44 -14.88
CA PRO A 390 3.70 -14.31 -14.66
C PRO A 390 5.01 -13.75 -15.25
N TRP A 391 4.95 -12.67 -16.00
CA TRP A 391 6.10 -11.98 -16.63
C TRP A 391 6.61 -10.77 -15.83
N TYR A 392 5.98 -10.45 -14.69
CA TYR A 392 6.46 -9.44 -13.74
C TYR A 392 6.98 -10.14 -12.48
N PHE A 393 8.28 -10.02 -12.22
CA PHE A 393 8.91 -10.61 -11.06
C PHE A 393 9.03 -9.60 -9.92
N VAL A 394 8.80 -10.07 -8.71
CA VAL A 394 8.89 -9.25 -7.50
C VAL A 394 10.35 -8.90 -7.24
N GLY A 395 10.62 -7.62 -6.94
CA GLY A 395 11.89 -7.17 -6.38
C GLY A 395 11.85 -7.18 -4.85
N VAL A 396 13.00 -7.40 -4.21
CA VAL A 396 13.20 -7.20 -2.78
C VAL A 396 14.20 -6.09 -2.55
N VAL A 397 13.96 -5.28 -1.52
CA VAL A 397 14.83 -4.16 -1.20
C VAL A 397 16.22 -4.66 -0.82
N CYS A 398 17.22 -4.06 -1.43
CA CYS A 398 18.63 -4.25 -1.11
C CYS A 398 19.25 -2.93 -0.67
N THR A 399 20.26 -2.99 0.19
CA THR A 399 21.06 -1.83 0.59
C THR A 399 22.40 -1.91 -0.13
N LEU A 400 22.75 -0.86 -0.87
CA LEU A 400 24.06 -0.72 -1.50
C LEU A 400 24.94 0.18 -0.65
N SER A 401 26.26 -0.11 -0.63
CA SER A 401 27.24 0.86 -0.14
C SER A 401 27.27 2.10 -1.02
N ASP A 402 27.75 3.23 -0.49
CA ASP A 402 27.81 4.52 -1.22
C ASP A 402 28.59 4.42 -2.54
N ASP A 403 29.62 3.56 -2.58
CA ASP A 403 30.44 3.28 -3.77
C ASP A 403 29.94 2.10 -4.61
N HIS A 404 28.80 1.51 -4.23
CA HIS A 404 28.15 0.34 -4.83
C HIS A 404 28.98 -0.96 -4.82
N LYS A 405 30.12 -1.00 -4.12
CA LYS A 405 30.97 -2.19 -4.08
C LYS A 405 30.37 -3.35 -3.30
N TYR A 406 29.44 -3.05 -2.40
CA TYR A 406 28.79 -4.06 -1.57
C TYR A 406 27.27 -3.92 -1.64
N MET A 407 26.61 -5.04 -1.62
CA MET A 407 25.16 -5.15 -1.43
C MET A 407 24.89 -5.99 -0.19
N SER A 408 23.88 -5.60 0.58
CA SER A 408 23.33 -6.39 1.67
C SER A 408 21.81 -6.43 1.60
N THR A 409 21.21 -7.49 2.12
CA THR A 409 19.76 -7.60 2.26
C THR A 409 19.44 -8.59 3.37
N SER A 410 18.35 -8.31 4.10
CA SER A 410 17.76 -9.23 5.07
C SER A 410 16.70 -10.14 4.46
N TYR A 411 16.43 -10.01 3.17
CA TYR A 411 15.39 -10.78 2.51
C TYR A 411 15.92 -12.12 1.99
N GLU A 412 15.50 -13.22 2.63
CA GLU A 412 15.79 -14.60 2.17
C GLU A 412 15.23 -14.89 0.76
N ALA A 413 14.26 -14.08 0.31
CA ALA A 413 13.65 -14.22 -1.00
C ALA A 413 14.54 -13.72 -2.15
N LEU A 414 15.68 -13.04 -1.88
CA LEU A 414 16.64 -12.68 -2.91
C LEU A 414 17.11 -13.93 -3.64
N ALA A 415 16.99 -13.95 -4.96
CA ALA A 415 17.40 -15.08 -5.76
C ALA A 415 18.83 -14.92 -6.29
N PHE A 416 19.59 -16.00 -6.24
CA PHE A 416 20.89 -16.11 -6.88
C PHE A 416 20.79 -17.01 -8.09
N PHE A 417 21.38 -16.59 -9.19
CA PHE A 417 21.32 -17.25 -10.49
C PHE A 417 22.70 -17.69 -10.91
N ASP A 418 22.80 -18.92 -11.42
CA ASP A 418 24.01 -19.46 -12.02
C ASP A 418 24.16 -18.89 -13.45
N PHE A 419 25.25 -18.18 -13.71
CA PHE A 419 25.58 -17.62 -15.02
C PHE A 419 26.56 -18.51 -15.73
N ARG A 420 26.34 -18.73 -17.01
CA ARG A 420 27.24 -19.50 -17.85
C ARG A 420 27.37 -18.86 -19.22
N GLU A 421 28.62 -18.58 -19.62
CA GLU A 421 28.93 -18.12 -20.96
C GLU A 421 28.90 -19.30 -21.95
N GLU A 422 28.28 -19.08 -23.08
CA GLU A 422 28.18 -20.02 -24.17
C GLU A 422 29.25 -19.72 -25.24
N GLN A 423 29.47 -20.64 -26.18
CA GLN A 423 30.56 -20.51 -27.18
C GLN A 423 30.44 -19.31 -28.12
N ASP A 424 29.28 -18.71 -28.22
CA ASP A 424 29.00 -17.53 -29.06
C ASP A 424 29.05 -16.20 -28.29
N GLY A 425 29.45 -16.24 -27.00
CA GLY A 425 29.53 -15.08 -26.13
C GLY A 425 28.18 -14.64 -25.55
N THR A 426 27.12 -15.43 -25.71
CA THR A 426 25.87 -15.25 -24.97
C THR A 426 25.96 -15.91 -23.58
N PHE A 427 25.05 -15.56 -22.68
CA PHE A 427 24.95 -16.15 -21.37
C PHE A 427 23.63 -16.90 -21.19
N THR A 428 23.68 -18.05 -20.54
CA THR A 428 22.52 -18.69 -19.91
C THR A 428 22.50 -18.36 -18.43
N ILE A 429 21.29 -18.11 -17.88
CA ILE A 429 21.07 -17.67 -16.51
C ILE A 429 20.06 -18.60 -15.87
N LYS A 430 20.43 -19.26 -14.76
CA LYS A 430 19.60 -20.26 -14.11
C LYS A 430 19.39 -20.02 -12.62
N ASN A 431 18.20 -20.36 -12.14
CA ASN A 431 17.96 -20.62 -10.72
C ASN A 431 17.49 -22.07 -10.58
N GLY A 432 18.35 -22.92 -10.05
CA GLY A 432 18.15 -24.36 -10.04
C GLY A 432 17.98 -24.95 -11.45
N ASN A 433 16.84 -25.59 -11.71
CA ASN A 433 16.55 -26.17 -13.04
C ASN A 433 15.85 -25.19 -14.00
N ASN A 434 15.56 -23.95 -13.56
CA ASN A 434 14.80 -23.00 -14.33
C ASN A 434 15.74 -21.96 -14.97
N TYR A 435 15.56 -21.70 -16.26
CA TYR A 435 16.23 -20.62 -16.98
C TYR A 435 15.47 -19.32 -16.83
N LEU A 436 16.17 -18.24 -16.62
CA LEU A 436 15.65 -16.88 -16.91
C LEU A 436 15.66 -16.72 -18.44
N TYR A 437 14.49 -16.65 -19.05
CA TYR A 437 14.33 -16.56 -20.48
C TYR A 437 13.58 -15.31 -20.90
N ASN A 438 13.74 -14.91 -22.16
CA ASN A 438 13.13 -13.76 -22.78
C ASN A 438 12.21 -14.21 -23.92
N TYR A 439 11.06 -13.52 -24.09
CA TYR A 439 10.08 -13.87 -25.12
C TYR A 439 9.22 -12.66 -25.50
N ILE A 440 8.51 -12.76 -26.64
CA ILE A 440 7.52 -11.78 -27.06
C ILE A 440 6.16 -12.46 -27.13
N ASP A 441 5.15 -11.89 -26.47
CA ASP A 441 3.77 -12.34 -26.53
C ASP A 441 2.92 -11.24 -27.19
N GLY A 442 2.59 -11.43 -28.46
CA GLY A 442 1.96 -10.41 -29.27
C GLY A 442 2.82 -9.16 -29.39
N THR A 443 2.45 -8.08 -28.70
CA THR A 443 3.20 -6.82 -28.64
C THR A 443 3.97 -6.62 -27.34
N HIS A 444 3.91 -7.59 -26.41
CA HIS A 444 4.52 -7.48 -25.09
C HIS A 444 5.89 -8.15 -25.05
N TYR A 445 6.88 -7.37 -24.67
CA TYR A 445 8.23 -7.84 -24.39
C TYR A 445 8.25 -8.36 -22.96
N SER A 446 8.68 -9.59 -22.75
CA SER A 446 8.45 -10.31 -21.51
C SER A 446 9.65 -11.15 -21.11
N ILE A 447 9.77 -11.41 -19.81
CA ILE A 447 10.71 -12.36 -19.24
C ILE A 447 9.95 -13.49 -18.52
N GLY A 448 10.60 -14.62 -18.37
CA GLY A 448 10.04 -15.75 -17.65
C GLY A 448 11.12 -16.55 -16.94
N LEU A 449 10.70 -17.42 -16.01
CA LEU A 449 11.58 -18.33 -15.30
C LEU A 449 10.97 -19.74 -15.38
N GLY A 450 11.64 -20.66 -16.02
CA GLY A 450 11.16 -22.03 -16.22
C GLY A 450 12.17 -22.95 -16.88
N ASN A 451 11.93 -24.26 -16.80
CA ASN A 451 12.79 -25.28 -17.41
C ASN A 451 12.67 -25.32 -18.94
N THR A 452 11.60 -24.77 -19.48
CA THR A 452 11.34 -24.66 -20.92
C THR A 452 10.72 -23.31 -21.21
N PRO A 453 11.31 -22.48 -22.09
CA PRO A 453 10.71 -21.21 -22.52
C PRO A 453 9.36 -21.41 -23.20
N ILE A 454 8.43 -20.48 -22.94
CA ILE A 454 7.15 -20.40 -23.64
C ILE A 454 7.24 -19.41 -24.82
N ASN A 455 6.25 -19.43 -25.72
CA ASN A 455 6.09 -18.46 -26.81
C ASN A 455 7.35 -18.30 -27.69
N ASN A 456 8.03 -19.40 -28.02
CA ASN A 456 9.30 -19.41 -28.73
C ASN A 456 10.39 -18.52 -28.06
N GLY A 457 10.36 -18.43 -26.74
CA GLY A 457 11.35 -17.68 -25.97
C GLY A 457 12.76 -18.23 -26.11
N SER A 458 13.73 -17.43 -25.76
CA SER A 458 15.14 -17.76 -25.74
C SER A 458 15.70 -17.71 -24.32
N ILE A 459 16.61 -18.64 -24.01
CA ILE A 459 17.36 -18.67 -22.75
C ILE A 459 18.66 -17.84 -22.82
N TYR A 460 19.00 -17.32 -24.00
CA TYR A 460 20.28 -16.66 -24.26
C TYR A 460 20.16 -15.14 -24.10
N TRP A 461 21.19 -14.59 -23.45
CA TRP A 461 21.31 -13.19 -23.11
C TRP A 461 22.66 -12.63 -23.53
N TYR A 462 22.67 -11.50 -24.23
CA TYR A 462 23.85 -10.68 -24.40
C TYR A 462 23.98 -9.77 -23.17
N ILE A 463 25.13 -9.83 -22.50
CA ILE A 463 25.43 -9.01 -21.34
C ILE A 463 26.53 -8.03 -21.71
N THR A 464 26.24 -6.73 -21.63
CA THR A 464 27.15 -5.67 -22.03
C THR A 464 27.46 -4.75 -20.85
N PRO A 465 28.75 -4.53 -20.50
CA PRO A 465 29.13 -3.68 -19.37
C PRO A 465 28.86 -2.21 -19.66
N LYS A 466 28.46 -1.46 -18.63
CA LYS A 466 28.36 0.01 -18.62
C LYS A 466 29.50 0.61 -17.80
N SER A 467 29.83 1.88 -18.05
CA SER A 467 30.91 2.59 -17.37
C SER A 467 30.71 2.79 -15.85
N ASN A 468 29.51 2.57 -15.35
CA ASN A 468 29.15 2.70 -13.93
C ASN A 468 29.18 1.37 -13.16
N GLY A 469 29.77 0.30 -13.73
CA GLY A 469 29.85 -1.03 -13.10
C GLY A 469 28.56 -1.84 -13.18
N SER A 470 27.55 -1.36 -13.90
CA SER A 470 26.34 -2.15 -14.21
C SER A 470 26.42 -2.76 -15.60
N PHE A 471 25.43 -3.59 -15.93
CA PHE A 471 25.34 -4.29 -17.22
C PHE A 471 23.98 -4.04 -17.88
N ILE A 472 23.96 -4.12 -19.21
CA ILE A 472 22.73 -4.24 -19.99
C ILE A 472 22.52 -5.72 -20.31
N PHE A 473 21.33 -6.21 -20.02
CA PHE A 473 20.88 -7.54 -20.37
C PHE A 473 19.94 -7.46 -21.56
N PHE A 474 20.40 -7.93 -22.70
CA PHE A 474 19.62 -7.95 -23.93
C PHE A 474 19.40 -9.39 -24.38
N GLY A 475 18.17 -9.85 -24.34
CA GLY A 475 17.79 -11.20 -24.73
C GLY A 475 17.75 -11.38 -26.26
N GLU A 476 18.05 -12.57 -26.73
CA GLU A 476 18.08 -12.92 -28.16
C GLU A 476 16.76 -12.62 -28.89
N ARG A 477 15.64 -12.53 -28.16
CA ARG A 477 14.33 -12.13 -28.71
C ARG A 477 14.10 -10.62 -28.78
N GLY A 478 15.13 -9.82 -28.55
CA GLY A 478 15.01 -8.36 -28.58
C GLY A 478 14.40 -7.75 -27.31
N VAL A 479 14.53 -8.43 -26.19
CA VAL A 479 13.95 -8.04 -24.89
C VAL A 479 15.06 -7.57 -23.97
N TYR A 480 14.94 -6.37 -23.43
CA TYR A 480 15.80 -5.89 -22.34
C TYR A 480 15.23 -6.27 -20.99
N LEU A 481 16.08 -6.69 -20.06
CA LEU A 481 15.73 -6.87 -18.65
C LEU A 481 15.85 -5.53 -17.93
N GLU A 482 14.80 -5.12 -17.25
CA GLU A 482 14.82 -3.93 -16.40
C GLU A 482 13.95 -4.08 -15.15
N PHE A 483 14.17 -3.19 -14.17
CA PHE A 483 13.24 -2.98 -13.08
C PHE A 483 12.40 -1.73 -13.36
N TYR A 484 11.14 -1.91 -13.63
CA TYR A 484 10.23 -0.84 -13.99
C TYR A 484 8.90 -1.00 -13.26
N ASN A 485 8.37 0.12 -12.76
CA ASN A 485 7.06 0.18 -12.09
C ASN A 485 6.87 -0.90 -11.00
N GLY A 486 7.91 -1.07 -10.16
CA GLY A 486 7.87 -1.97 -9.00
C GLY A 486 8.06 -3.46 -9.33
N SER A 487 8.60 -3.80 -10.51
CA SER A 487 8.84 -5.19 -10.89
C SER A 487 9.99 -5.34 -11.88
N PHE A 488 10.69 -6.48 -11.84
CA PHE A 488 11.54 -6.89 -12.95
C PHE A 488 10.67 -7.39 -14.09
N CYS A 489 10.94 -6.90 -15.29
CA CYS A 489 10.16 -7.19 -16.49
C CYS A 489 11.00 -7.11 -17.76
N GLY A 490 10.39 -7.50 -18.90
CA GLY A 490 10.96 -7.31 -20.22
C GLY A 490 10.50 -6.01 -20.86
N TYR A 491 11.37 -5.37 -21.64
CA TYR A 491 11.07 -4.13 -22.36
C TYR A 491 11.66 -4.10 -23.77
N SER A 492 11.13 -3.22 -24.64
CA SER A 492 11.54 -3.10 -26.05
C SER A 492 12.71 -2.16 -26.28
N ARG A 493 13.14 -1.41 -25.26
CA ARG A 493 14.21 -0.41 -25.36
C ARG A 493 15.21 -0.61 -24.25
N GLU A 494 16.43 -0.16 -24.51
CA GLU A 494 17.49 -0.18 -23.51
C GLU A 494 17.10 0.65 -22.27
N PRO A 495 17.22 0.08 -21.05
CA PRO A 495 16.92 0.77 -19.81
C PRO A 495 17.97 1.85 -19.51
N SER A 496 17.52 2.97 -18.90
CA SER A 496 18.43 4.01 -18.39
C SER A 496 19.30 3.48 -17.26
N GLU A 497 18.69 2.73 -16.34
CA GLU A 497 19.39 2.03 -15.26
C GLU A 497 19.86 0.66 -15.72
N GLY A 498 21.09 0.31 -15.34
CA GLY A 498 21.63 -1.02 -15.62
C GLY A 498 21.28 -2.02 -14.51
N ILE A 499 21.70 -3.24 -14.79
CA ILE A 499 21.66 -4.35 -13.83
C ILE A 499 23.01 -4.46 -13.14
N TYR A 500 23.04 -4.48 -11.82
CA TYR A 500 24.21 -4.76 -11.00
C TYR A 500 24.22 -6.23 -10.61
N LEU A 501 25.39 -6.85 -10.57
CA LEU A 501 25.58 -8.24 -10.21
C LEU A 501 26.41 -8.33 -8.92
N TYR A 502 25.94 -9.17 -7.97
CA TYR A 502 26.61 -9.33 -6.67
C TYR A 502 26.80 -10.81 -6.35
N LYS A 503 28.00 -11.18 -5.82
CA LYS A 503 28.43 -12.53 -5.44
C LYS A 503 28.58 -12.71 -3.93
#